data_4d812ef99a6611bc7d824522e1c26e2a
#
_entry.id   4d812ef99a6611bc7d824522e1c26e2a
#
_cell.length_a   1.000
_cell.length_b   1.000
_cell.length_c   1.000
_cell.angle_alpha   90.00
_cell.angle_beta   90.00
_cell.angle_gamma   90.00
#
_symmetry.space_group_name_H-M   'P 1'
#
loop_
_entity.id
_entity.type
_entity.pdbx_description
1 polymer ?
#
loop_
_entity_poly.entity_id
_entity_poly.type
_entity_poly.pdbx_seq_one_letter_code
_entity_poly.pdbx_strand_id
1 'polypeptide(L)'
;MKKVNKIAALIAGICLINAGCAVHNEEPKESQGMVTLQVCIAESQWDQSIDGLTKLYLKEHPEIKDIEWILVRQNSYWDLMDMKLATGTLPDIMEAGAGEKLREWSAHLVQLDDLPVLTQMFPDVVEAGKIDGHYYSVPDAIYGMGILYNMELLKQAGWERVPRTKSQLKQLCEDLEKKDIFQFMNPYHEINTWVENGLLQMTALKPDPKLYIRRLKKNTQKPIVDDPDWQALFDFCDLTLKYGNRRPLQLDTDLARNYFYIGRYAMILNESARDLSGMKEAGQGVDQVTQIGPMLLSDNAEKNPLLMDTVRFGVTRNSKHQKEAKEFINWMSGDSGALAYQKENMGIMPVIASECQTGLCSMAKDTYEYYTRHKMTDDLMGYLPIGIAETTSEEWARYITGEIDRDELLAVYEKYWDDYSKQE
;
A
#
# COMPACT_ATOMS: atom_id res chain seq x y z
N MET A 1 65.27 -1.53 -6.82
CA MET A 1 66.23 -2.42 -6.15
C MET A 1 65.48 -3.46 -5.33
N LYS A 2 65.73 -4.76 -5.68
CA LYS A 2 65.67 -5.99 -4.83
C LYS A 2 64.32 -6.31 -4.14
N LYS A 3 63.77 -7.52 -4.17
CA LYS A 3 64.15 -8.85 -4.71
C LYS A 3 62.89 -9.69 -4.89
N VAL A 4 62.87 -10.45 -5.97
CA VAL A 4 62.03 -11.61 -6.26
C VAL A 4 62.50 -12.79 -5.38
N ASN A 5 61.60 -13.64 -4.91
CA ASN A 5 61.94 -15.04 -4.68
C ASN A 5 60.74 -15.94 -5.01
N LYS A 6 60.98 -16.79 -6.00
CA LYS A 6 60.23 -18.00 -6.36
C LYS A 6 60.65 -19.14 -5.44
N ILE A 7 59.73 -20.04 -5.08
CA ILE A 7 60.06 -21.43 -4.80
C ILE A 7 59.01 -22.33 -5.48
N ALA A 8 59.54 -23.29 -6.21
CA ALA A 8 58.83 -24.23 -7.06
C ALA A 8 58.64 -25.59 -6.35
N ALA A 9 57.59 -26.26 -6.72
CA ALA A 9 57.34 -27.70 -6.90
C ALA A 9 58.11 -28.74 -6.09
N LEU A 10 57.35 -29.67 -5.51
CA LEU A 10 57.75 -31.09 -5.48
C LEU A 10 56.53 -32.00 -5.70
N ILE A 11 56.57 -32.75 -6.80
CA ILE A 11 55.68 -33.87 -7.14
C ILE A 11 56.30 -35.13 -6.53
N ALA A 12 55.49 -35.95 -5.85
CA ALA A 12 55.83 -37.36 -5.65
C ALA A 12 54.52 -38.18 -5.61
N GLY A 13 54.33 -38.97 -6.63
CA GLY A 13 53.26 -39.95 -6.73
C GLY A 13 53.58 -41.22 -5.96
N ILE A 14 52.56 -41.89 -5.48
CA ILE A 14 52.58 -43.36 -5.16
C ILE A 14 51.25 -43.93 -5.68
N CYS A 15 51.38 -44.97 -6.48
CA CYS A 15 50.29 -45.78 -7.06
C CYS A 15 49.92 -46.96 -6.16
N LEU A 16 48.62 -47.28 -6.20
CA LEU A 16 47.94 -48.58 -6.12
C LEU A 16 47.98 -49.38 -4.79
N ILE A 17 46.78 -49.65 -4.30
CA ILE A 17 46.26 -51.05 -4.15
C ILE A 17 44.74 -50.98 -4.13
N ASN A 18 44.10 -51.75 -5.06
CA ASN A 18 42.66 -52.06 -5.08
C ASN A 18 42.34 -53.06 -3.96
N ALA A 19 41.32 -52.74 -3.13
CA ALA A 19 40.52 -53.73 -2.42
C ALA A 19 39.08 -53.22 -2.40
N GLY A 20 38.22 -53.94 -3.13
CA GLY A 20 36.80 -53.62 -3.20
C GLY A 20 36.10 -53.86 -1.87
N CYS A 21 35.44 -52.84 -1.38
CA CYS A 21 34.30 -52.91 -0.48
C CYS A 21 33.24 -52.07 -1.08
N ALA A 22 32.06 -52.63 -1.37
CA ALA A 22 30.88 -51.91 -1.75
C ALA A 22 30.46 -51.03 -0.56
N VAL A 23 30.89 -49.78 -0.60
CA VAL A 23 30.32 -48.75 0.28
C VAL A 23 29.08 -48.22 -0.41
N HIS A 24 27.91 -48.48 0.17
CA HIS A 24 26.72 -47.74 -0.11
C HIS A 24 27.05 -46.26 0.13
N ASN A 25 27.19 -45.49 -0.94
CA ASN A 25 27.16 -44.05 -0.88
C ASN A 25 25.70 -43.65 -0.55
N GLU A 26 25.36 -43.54 0.73
CA GLU A 26 24.35 -42.57 1.12
C GLU A 26 24.97 -41.22 0.74
N GLU A 27 24.35 -40.55 -0.23
CA GLU A 27 24.61 -39.13 -0.45
C GLU A 27 24.46 -38.44 0.89
N PRO A 28 25.42 -37.55 1.28
CA PRO A 28 25.27 -36.79 2.51
C PRO A 28 23.94 -36.01 2.36
N LYS A 29 22.98 -36.30 3.23
CA LYS A 29 21.88 -35.38 3.44
C LYS A 29 22.54 -34.05 3.70
N GLU A 30 22.40 -33.09 2.77
CA GLU A 30 22.69 -31.68 3.01
C GLU A 30 22.04 -31.37 4.35
N SER A 31 22.80 -30.94 5.33
CA SER A 31 22.25 -30.32 6.52
C SER A 31 21.44 -29.14 6.00
N GLN A 32 20.12 -29.25 6.03
CA GLN A 32 19.26 -28.13 5.69
C GLN A 32 19.67 -26.98 6.60
N GLY A 33 20.48 -26.06 6.06
CA GLY A 33 20.82 -24.82 6.75
C GLY A 33 19.53 -24.09 7.00
N MET A 34 19.39 -23.50 8.18
CA MET A 34 18.23 -22.69 8.52
C MET A 34 18.06 -21.60 7.47
N VAL A 35 16.82 -21.43 6.94
CA VAL A 35 16.51 -20.51 5.86
C VAL A 35 16.33 -19.08 6.41
N THR A 36 16.90 -18.09 5.74
CA THR A 36 16.53 -16.68 5.91
C THR A 36 15.72 -16.26 4.68
N LEU A 37 14.50 -15.76 4.88
CA LEU A 37 13.68 -15.24 3.82
C LEU A 37 13.90 -13.73 3.68
N GLN A 38 14.07 -13.25 2.46
CA GLN A 38 14.10 -11.82 2.16
C GLN A 38 12.73 -11.36 1.69
N VAL A 39 12.15 -10.36 2.37
CA VAL A 39 10.86 -9.75 2.06
C VAL A 39 11.06 -8.27 1.76
N CYS A 40 10.74 -7.84 0.54
CA CYS A 40 10.83 -6.44 0.16
C CYS A 40 9.44 -5.83 -0.01
N ILE A 41 9.19 -4.74 0.70
CA ILE A 41 7.94 -4.00 0.65
C ILE A 41 8.19 -2.51 0.47
N ALA A 42 7.23 -1.82 -0.13
CA ALA A 42 7.22 -0.37 -0.09
C ALA A 42 7.06 0.09 1.36
N GLU A 43 7.86 1.07 1.76
CA GLU A 43 7.85 1.64 3.10
C GLU A 43 6.42 2.10 3.41
N SER A 44 5.78 1.28 4.18
CA SER A 44 4.51 1.55 4.80
C SER A 44 4.76 1.64 6.31
N GLN A 45 3.79 2.07 7.05
CA GLN A 45 3.81 2.23 8.51
C GLN A 45 3.98 0.90 9.29
N TRP A 46 4.61 -0.10 8.67
CA TRP A 46 4.81 -1.43 9.24
C TRP A 46 6.02 -1.51 10.17
N ASP A 47 6.96 -0.56 10.09
CA ASP A 47 8.27 -0.60 10.73
C ASP A 47 8.22 -1.00 12.19
N GLN A 48 7.25 -0.48 12.94
CA GLN A 48 7.12 -0.72 14.36
C GLN A 48 6.49 -2.08 14.71
N SER A 49 5.77 -2.68 13.77
CA SER A 49 5.00 -3.93 13.99
C SER A 49 5.67 -5.17 13.39
N ILE A 50 6.57 -4.98 12.43
CA ILE A 50 7.27 -6.06 11.71
C ILE A 50 8.05 -6.98 12.64
N ASP A 51 8.78 -6.42 13.60
CA ASP A 51 9.61 -7.18 14.53
C ASP A 51 8.78 -8.16 15.37
N GLY A 52 7.59 -7.75 15.79
CA GLY A 52 6.71 -8.61 16.56
C GLY A 52 6.09 -9.72 15.71
N LEU A 53 5.71 -9.41 14.47
CA LEU A 53 5.21 -10.38 13.50
C LEU A 53 6.28 -11.43 13.17
N THR A 54 7.51 -10.97 12.91
CA THR A 54 8.69 -11.83 12.69
C THR A 54 8.92 -12.78 13.87
N LYS A 55 8.96 -12.26 15.09
CA LYS A 55 9.14 -13.08 16.29
C LYS A 55 8.05 -14.13 16.46
N LEU A 56 6.80 -13.78 16.13
CA LEU A 56 5.68 -14.70 16.18
C LEU A 56 5.89 -15.85 15.19
N TYR A 57 6.22 -15.53 13.93
CA TYR A 57 6.49 -16.53 12.90
C TYR A 57 7.65 -17.46 13.25
N LEU A 58 8.79 -16.91 13.64
CA LEU A 58 9.99 -17.69 13.99
C LEU A 58 9.77 -18.63 15.18
N LYS A 59 8.88 -18.29 16.10
CA LYS A 59 8.52 -19.16 17.23
C LYS A 59 7.76 -20.41 16.76
N GLU A 60 6.95 -20.29 15.71
CA GLU A 60 6.14 -21.37 15.16
C GLU A 60 6.89 -22.17 14.09
N HIS A 61 7.89 -21.56 13.45
CA HIS A 61 8.69 -22.10 12.33
C HIS A 61 10.18 -22.15 12.66
N PRO A 62 10.63 -23.10 13.51
CA PRO A 62 12.01 -23.19 13.95
C PRO A 62 13.01 -23.56 12.83
N GLU A 63 12.53 -24.02 11.68
CA GLU A 63 13.31 -24.26 10.45
C GLU A 63 13.72 -22.96 9.76
N ILE A 64 13.05 -21.84 10.05
CA ILE A 64 13.37 -20.51 9.54
C ILE A 64 14.31 -19.81 10.54
N LYS A 65 15.43 -19.32 10.04
CA LYS A 65 16.42 -18.61 10.85
C LYS A 65 15.99 -17.17 11.10
N ASP A 66 15.51 -16.49 10.04
CA ASP A 66 15.17 -15.08 10.10
C ASP A 66 14.27 -14.66 8.92
N ILE A 67 13.59 -13.54 9.07
CA ILE A 67 12.91 -12.80 8.01
C ILE A 67 13.62 -11.46 7.87
N GLU A 68 14.37 -11.28 6.78
CA GLU A 68 15.04 -10.03 6.46
C GLU A 68 14.10 -9.11 5.69
N TRP A 69 13.60 -8.07 6.35
CA TRP A 69 12.75 -7.07 5.74
C TRP A 69 13.57 -5.97 5.07
N ILE A 70 13.27 -5.71 3.81
CA ILE A 70 13.84 -4.63 2.99
C ILE A 70 12.74 -3.59 2.80
N LEU A 71 12.79 -2.52 3.59
CA LEU A 71 11.83 -1.43 3.55
C LEU A 71 12.31 -0.37 2.56
N VAL A 72 11.47 -0.01 1.62
CA VAL A 72 11.81 0.91 0.52
C VAL A 72 10.76 2.01 0.45
N ARG A 73 11.20 3.25 0.30
CA ARG A 73 10.25 4.35 0.09
C ARG A 73 9.35 4.07 -1.11
N GLN A 74 8.05 4.34 -0.96
CA GLN A 74 7.03 4.11 -1.97
C GLN A 74 7.48 4.56 -3.36
N ASN A 75 7.97 5.78 -3.47
CA ASN A 75 8.40 6.40 -4.75
C ASN A 75 9.61 5.74 -5.41
N SER A 76 10.37 4.91 -4.68
CA SER A 76 11.59 4.26 -5.17
C SER A 76 11.45 2.74 -5.25
N TYR A 77 10.28 2.21 -4.89
CA TYR A 77 10.09 0.77 -4.78
C TYR A 77 10.28 0.05 -6.13
N TRP A 78 9.56 0.50 -7.15
CA TRP A 78 9.62 -0.15 -8.46
C TRP A 78 10.97 0.04 -9.15
N ASP A 79 11.61 1.20 -9.02
CA ASP A 79 12.97 1.44 -9.53
C ASP A 79 13.97 0.47 -8.89
N LEU A 80 13.85 0.22 -7.58
CA LEU A 80 14.67 -0.77 -6.90
C LEU A 80 14.38 -2.19 -7.39
N MET A 81 13.10 -2.54 -7.59
CA MET A 81 12.74 -3.87 -8.10
C MET A 81 13.28 -4.10 -9.51
N ASP A 82 13.20 -3.12 -10.40
CA ASP A 82 13.76 -3.19 -11.75
C ASP A 82 15.30 -3.35 -11.72
N MET A 83 15.98 -2.61 -10.85
CA MET A 83 17.42 -2.77 -10.64
C MET A 83 17.78 -4.17 -10.11
N LYS A 84 17.01 -4.68 -9.14
CA LYS A 84 17.22 -6.03 -8.58
C LYS A 84 16.92 -7.12 -9.60
N LEU A 85 15.91 -6.93 -10.45
CA LEU A 85 15.62 -7.82 -11.57
C LEU A 85 16.79 -7.86 -12.57
N ALA A 86 17.29 -6.71 -12.99
CA ALA A 86 18.41 -6.59 -13.93
C ALA A 86 19.69 -7.22 -13.38
N THR A 87 19.90 -7.20 -12.07
CA THR A 87 21.08 -7.78 -11.40
C THR A 87 20.88 -9.22 -10.93
N GLY A 88 19.67 -9.78 -11.07
CA GLY A 88 19.36 -11.14 -10.60
C GLY A 88 19.33 -11.28 -9.08
N THR A 89 19.05 -10.19 -8.35
CA THR A 89 19.08 -10.12 -6.88
C THR A 89 17.70 -9.84 -6.28
N LEU A 90 16.63 -10.28 -6.95
CA LEU A 90 15.26 -10.16 -6.41
C LEU A 90 15.16 -10.85 -5.03
N PRO A 91 14.36 -10.30 -4.10
CA PRO A 91 14.07 -10.95 -2.81
C PRO A 91 13.26 -12.23 -3.01
N ASP A 92 13.06 -13.03 -1.97
CA ASP A 92 12.20 -14.21 -2.02
C ASP A 92 10.73 -13.82 -2.16
N ILE A 93 10.32 -12.80 -1.42
CA ILE A 93 8.97 -12.24 -1.41
C ILE A 93 9.04 -10.75 -1.72
N MET A 94 8.14 -10.29 -2.56
CA MET A 94 8.02 -8.87 -2.92
C MET A 94 6.57 -8.39 -2.89
N GLU A 95 6.38 -7.11 -2.70
CA GLU A 95 5.10 -6.48 -2.99
C GLU A 95 4.88 -6.47 -4.50
N ALA A 96 3.87 -7.20 -4.95
CA ALA A 96 3.68 -7.50 -6.37
C ALA A 96 2.57 -6.67 -7.04
N GLY A 97 1.77 -5.96 -6.22
CA GLY A 97 0.67 -5.13 -6.71
C GLY A 97 -0.49 -5.92 -7.32
N ALA A 98 -1.29 -5.23 -8.11
CA ALA A 98 -2.45 -5.75 -8.84
C ALA A 98 -2.50 -5.17 -10.27
N GLY A 99 -3.48 -5.59 -11.06
CA GLY A 99 -3.78 -5.00 -12.37
C GLY A 99 -2.63 -5.06 -13.37
N GLU A 100 -2.32 -3.91 -13.99
CA GLU A 100 -1.27 -3.84 -15.02
C GLU A 100 0.14 -4.04 -14.46
N LYS A 101 0.41 -3.52 -13.26
CA LYS A 101 1.70 -3.74 -12.60
C LYS A 101 1.93 -5.22 -12.29
N LEU A 102 0.93 -5.92 -11.78
CA LEU A 102 1.03 -7.36 -11.59
C LEU A 102 1.23 -8.11 -12.91
N ARG A 103 0.57 -7.68 -13.99
CA ARG A 103 0.73 -8.27 -15.33
C ARG A 103 2.17 -8.12 -15.83
N GLU A 104 2.76 -6.94 -15.68
CA GLU A 104 4.16 -6.67 -16.03
C GLU A 104 5.11 -7.62 -15.29
N TRP A 105 4.87 -7.84 -13.99
CA TRP A 105 5.75 -8.63 -13.13
C TRP A 105 5.44 -10.12 -13.09
N SER A 106 4.29 -10.58 -13.59
CA SER A 106 3.83 -11.97 -13.49
C SER A 106 4.82 -12.99 -14.08
N ALA A 107 5.58 -12.61 -15.13
CA ALA A 107 6.62 -13.47 -15.71
C ALA A 107 7.79 -13.76 -14.73
N HIS A 108 7.98 -12.92 -13.72
CA HIS A 108 9.04 -13.02 -12.72
C HIS A 108 8.54 -13.62 -11.38
N LEU A 109 7.25 -13.91 -11.27
CA LEU A 109 6.61 -14.47 -10.08
C LEU A 109 6.22 -15.95 -10.31
N VAL A 110 6.09 -16.70 -9.23
CA VAL A 110 5.54 -18.07 -9.25
C VAL A 110 4.02 -18.02 -9.08
N GLN A 111 3.36 -19.04 -9.60
CA GLN A 111 1.92 -19.24 -9.34
C GLN A 111 1.67 -19.64 -7.89
N LEU A 112 0.62 -19.10 -7.32
CA LEU A 112 0.24 -19.24 -5.91
C LEU A 112 -1.11 -19.99 -5.75
N ASP A 113 -1.62 -20.61 -6.82
CA ASP A 113 -2.93 -21.29 -6.85
C ASP A 113 -3.06 -22.40 -5.80
N ASP A 114 -1.96 -22.93 -5.30
CA ASP A 114 -1.86 -23.98 -4.30
C ASP A 114 -1.98 -23.50 -2.85
N LEU A 115 -2.07 -22.17 -2.61
CA LEU A 115 -2.18 -21.63 -1.26
C LEU A 115 -3.57 -21.85 -0.66
N PRO A 116 -3.69 -22.56 0.48
CA PRO A 116 -4.98 -22.83 1.12
C PRO A 116 -5.77 -21.58 1.49
N VAL A 117 -5.09 -20.50 1.86
CA VAL A 117 -5.71 -19.25 2.31
C VAL A 117 -6.59 -18.60 1.24
N LEU A 118 -6.28 -18.78 -0.05
CA LEU A 118 -7.04 -18.20 -1.17
C LEU A 118 -8.52 -18.52 -1.14
N THR A 119 -8.87 -19.74 -0.69
CA THR A 119 -10.27 -20.21 -0.62
C THR A 119 -11.07 -19.62 0.54
N GLN A 120 -10.40 -18.96 1.48
CA GLN A 120 -10.99 -18.35 2.68
C GLN A 120 -11.17 -16.84 2.54
N MET A 121 -10.45 -16.23 1.59
CA MET A 121 -10.46 -14.79 1.35
C MET A 121 -11.74 -14.32 0.67
N PHE A 122 -12.03 -13.03 0.83
CA PHE A 122 -13.09 -12.37 0.06
C PHE A 122 -12.81 -12.50 -1.45
N PRO A 123 -13.76 -13.09 -2.22
CA PRO A 123 -13.52 -13.42 -3.64
C PRO A 123 -13.17 -12.22 -4.52
N ASP A 124 -13.83 -11.08 -4.30
CA ASP A 124 -13.61 -9.83 -5.04
C ASP A 124 -12.23 -9.22 -4.76
N VAL A 125 -11.75 -9.37 -3.53
CA VAL A 125 -10.41 -8.86 -3.14
C VAL A 125 -9.30 -9.75 -3.69
N VAL A 126 -9.42 -11.07 -3.54
CA VAL A 126 -8.36 -11.99 -3.98
C VAL A 126 -8.25 -12.06 -5.51
N GLU A 127 -9.35 -11.83 -6.23
CA GLU A 127 -9.40 -11.90 -7.71
C GLU A 127 -8.44 -10.90 -8.37
N ALA A 128 -8.17 -9.75 -7.75
CA ALA A 128 -7.23 -8.76 -8.26
C ALA A 128 -5.76 -9.26 -8.32
N GLY A 129 -5.46 -10.37 -7.64
CA GLY A 129 -4.16 -11.07 -7.70
C GLY A 129 -3.98 -12.02 -8.87
N LYS A 130 -4.99 -12.12 -9.79
CA LYS A 130 -4.93 -13.03 -10.93
C LYS A 130 -4.45 -12.37 -12.22
N ILE A 131 -3.62 -13.10 -12.94
CA ILE A 131 -3.27 -12.83 -14.33
C ILE A 131 -3.52 -14.11 -15.14
N ASP A 132 -4.33 -14.01 -16.18
CA ASP A 132 -4.67 -15.10 -17.11
C ASP A 132 -5.15 -16.38 -16.41
N GLY A 133 -5.92 -16.20 -15.32
CA GLY A 133 -6.57 -17.26 -14.55
C GLY A 133 -5.75 -17.84 -13.40
N HIS A 134 -4.51 -17.40 -13.20
CA HIS A 134 -3.61 -17.85 -12.12
C HIS A 134 -3.30 -16.73 -11.12
N TYR A 135 -3.20 -17.08 -9.85
CA TYR A 135 -2.80 -16.16 -8.79
C TYR A 135 -1.28 -15.97 -8.78
N TYR A 136 -0.84 -14.71 -8.78
CA TYR A 136 0.56 -14.31 -8.64
C TYR A 136 0.80 -13.39 -7.45
N SER A 137 -0.26 -12.85 -6.86
CA SER A 137 -0.19 -12.08 -5.63
C SER A 137 -1.35 -12.39 -4.69
N VAL A 138 -1.07 -12.30 -3.38
CA VAL A 138 -2.02 -12.55 -2.29
C VAL A 138 -2.12 -11.29 -1.45
N PRO A 139 -3.33 -10.77 -1.18
CA PRO A 139 -3.50 -9.62 -0.30
C PRO A 139 -3.21 -10.00 1.15
N ASP A 140 -2.56 -9.10 1.89
CA ASP A 140 -2.34 -9.22 3.33
C ASP A 140 -3.59 -8.88 4.13
N ALA A 141 -4.19 -7.73 3.79
CA ALA A 141 -5.31 -7.13 4.50
C ALA A 141 -6.06 -6.16 3.59
N ILE A 142 -7.17 -5.63 4.07
CA ILE A 142 -7.90 -4.52 3.46
C ILE A 142 -7.70 -3.29 4.34
N TYR A 143 -7.34 -2.19 3.71
CA TYR A 143 -7.24 -0.88 4.33
C TYR A 143 -8.20 0.09 3.66
N GLY A 144 -8.94 0.86 4.47
CA GLY A 144 -9.62 2.03 3.96
C GLY A 144 -8.60 3.15 3.80
N MET A 145 -8.68 3.92 2.72
CA MET A 145 -7.88 5.11 2.52
C MET A 145 -8.76 6.33 2.28
N GLY A 146 -8.49 7.43 2.99
CA GLY A 146 -9.29 8.64 2.87
C GLY A 146 -8.95 9.70 3.90
N ILE A 147 -9.90 10.09 4.70
CA ILE A 147 -9.75 11.07 5.77
C ILE A 147 -9.88 10.36 7.11
N LEU A 148 -8.89 10.54 7.99
CA LEU A 148 -9.06 10.16 9.40
C LEU A 148 -9.63 11.34 10.19
N TYR A 149 -10.57 11.04 11.07
CA TYR A 149 -11.30 11.98 11.89
C TYR A 149 -11.07 11.71 13.37
N ASN A 150 -10.62 12.71 14.11
CA ASN A 150 -10.60 12.68 15.57
C ASN A 150 -11.99 12.99 16.11
N MET A 151 -12.74 11.94 16.51
CA MET A 151 -14.13 12.09 16.94
C MET A 151 -14.30 12.86 18.25
N GLU A 152 -13.25 12.97 19.06
CA GLU A 152 -13.30 13.79 20.27
C GLU A 152 -13.35 15.29 19.90
N LEU A 153 -12.55 15.73 18.93
CA LEU A 153 -12.58 17.10 18.43
C LEU A 153 -13.87 17.40 17.64
N LEU A 154 -14.35 16.42 16.86
CA LEU A 154 -15.64 16.57 16.17
C LEU A 154 -16.80 16.78 17.15
N LYS A 155 -16.85 16.00 18.26
CA LYS A 155 -17.88 16.16 19.30
C LYS A 155 -17.84 17.53 19.97
N GLN A 156 -16.67 18.12 20.18
CA GLN A 156 -16.54 19.48 20.69
C GLN A 156 -17.18 20.53 19.73
N ALA A 157 -17.20 20.23 18.43
CA ALA A 157 -17.88 21.03 17.43
C ALA A 157 -19.37 20.64 17.21
N GLY A 158 -19.90 19.69 17.99
CA GLY A 158 -21.31 19.24 17.94
C GLY A 158 -21.58 18.11 16.94
N TRP A 159 -20.54 17.41 16.48
CA TRP A 159 -20.67 16.31 15.52
C TRP A 159 -20.48 14.95 16.16
N GLU A 160 -21.53 14.12 16.12
CA GLU A 160 -21.50 12.74 16.67
C GLU A 160 -21.08 11.68 15.64
N ARG A 161 -20.95 12.05 14.37
CA ARG A 161 -20.59 11.17 13.24
C ARG A 161 -19.76 11.93 12.23
N VAL A 162 -18.95 11.20 11.47
CA VAL A 162 -18.20 11.77 10.35
C VAL A 162 -19.14 12.28 9.25
N PRO A 163 -18.78 13.33 8.51
CA PRO A 163 -19.55 13.81 7.38
C PRO A 163 -19.61 12.75 6.26
N ARG A 164 -20.66 12.79 5.45
CA ARG A 164 -20.91 11.86 4.36
C ARG A 164 -21.04 12.53 2.99
N THR A 165 -21.05 13.87 2.97
CA THR A 165 -21.19 14.66 1.74
C THR A 165 -20.22 15.83 1.75
N LYS A 166 -19.94 16.38 0.56
CA LYS A 166 -19.09 17.58 0.39
C LYS A 166 -19.63 18.76 1.23
N SER A 167 -20.93 19.02 1.17
CA SER A 167 -21.54 20.10 1.95
C SER A 167 -21.45 19.88 3.46
N GLN A 168 -21.60 18.63 3.95
CA GLN A 168 -21.40 18.32 5.36
C GLN A 168 -19.94 18.51 5.79
N LEU A 169 -18.98 18.14 4.95
CA LEU A 169 -17.55 18.34 5.24
C LEU A 169 -17.22 19.84 5.37
N LYS A 170 -17.73 20.65 4.45
CA LYS A 170 -17.61 22.11 4.53
C LYS A 170 -18.22 22.66 5.83
N GLN A 171 -19.43 22.21 6.19
CA GLN A 171 -20.10 22.62 7.42
C GLN A 171 -19.29 22.22 8.67
N LEU A 172 -18.72 21.00 8.69
CA LEU A 172 -17.83 20.56 9.77
C LEU A 172 -16.63 21.49 9.92
N CYS A 173 -15.98 21.88 8.81
CA CYS A 173 -14.86 22.82 8.86
C CYS A 173 -15.26 24.17 9.46
N GLU A 174 -16.41 24.70 9.07
CA GLU A 174 -16.97 25.97 9.61
C GLU A 174 -17.31 25.87 11.11
N ASP A 175 -17.82 24.71 11.56
CA ASP A 175 -18.18 24.51 12.97
C ASP A 175 -16.93 24.29 13.85
N LEU A 176 -15.90 23.62 13.33
CA LEU A 176 -14.61 23.51 14.00
C LEU A 176 -13.92 24.88 14.11
N GLU A 177 -13.96 25.69 13.05
CA GLU A 177 -13.38 27.04 13.04
C GLU A 177 -14.01 27.93 14.12
N LYS A 178 -15.36 27.88 14.30
CA LYS A 178 -16.08 28.61 15.37
C LYS A 178 -15.65 28.22 16.79
N LYS A 179 -14.97 27.04 16.92
CA LYS A 179 -14.46 26.51 18.20
C LYS A 179 -12.97 26.67 18.35
N ASP A 180 -12.29 27.39 17.43
CA ASP A 180 -10.84 27.51 17.37
C ASP A 180 -10.10 26.16 17.30
N ILE A 181 -10.74 25.14 16.70
CA ILE A 181 -10.17 23.80 16.47
C ILE A 181 -9.58 23.76 15.06
N PHE A 182 -8.32 23.36 14.93
CA PHE A 182 -7.67 23.18 13.63
C PHE A 182 -8.34 22.02 12.86
N GLN A 183 -8.70 22.30 11.59
CA GLN A 183 -9.52 21.41 10.80
C GLN A 183 -8.70 20.32 10.12
N PHE A 184 -8.04 20.66 9.00
CA PHE A 184 -7.27 19.71 8.20
C PHE A 184 -5.76 19.80 8.44
N MET A 185 -5.14 18.65 8.60
CA MET A 185 -3.74 18.43 8.34
C MET A 185 -3.58 17.85 6.94
N ASN A 186 -2.95 18.59 6.03
CA ASN A 186 -2.73 18.19 4.63
C ASN A 186 -1.24 17.82 4.45
N PRO A 187 -0.89 16.54 4.31
CA PRO A 187 0.49 16.10 4.08
C PRO A 187 0.85 16.16 2.59
N TYR A 188 0.67 17.33 1.94
CA TYR A 188 0.97 17.53 0.51
C TYR A 188 2.48 17.56 0.20
N HIS A 189 3.33 17.33 1.18
CA HIS A 189 4.75 17.09 0.94
C HIS A 189 4.95 15.86 0.04
N GLU A 190 4.20 14.80 0.27
CA GLU A 190 4.12 13.63 -0.62
C GLU A 190 3.06 13.85 -1.70
N ILE A 191 3.32 14.82 -2.56
CA ILE A 191 2.36 15.26 -3.58
C ILE A 191 1.93 14.13 -4.53
N ASN A 192 2.82 13.18 -4.85
CA ASN A 192 2.50 12.03 -5.70
C ASN A 192 1.36 11.20 -5.11
N THR A 193 1.42 10.89 -3.82
CA THR A 193 0.37 10.13 -3.11
C THR A 193 -0.96 10.89 -3.12
N TRP A 194 -0.92 12.23 -2.95
CA TRP A 194 -2.13 13.05 -3.09
C TRP A 194 -2.72 12.96 -4.48
N VAL A 195 -1.90 13.11 -5.52
CA VAL A 195 -2.33 13.07 -6.93
C VAL A 195 -2.96 11.73 -7.25
N GLU A 196 -2.30 10.65 -6.89
CA GLU A 196 -2.77 9.28 -7.15
C GLU A 196 -4.12 9.02 -6.48
N ASN A 197 -4.22 9.26 -5.17
CA ASN A 197 -5.46 9.03 -4.42
C ASN A 197 -6.59 9.98 -4.84
N GLY A 198 -6.28 11.23 -5.18
CA GLY A 198 -7.24 12.17 -5.75
C GLY A 198 -7.83 11.69 -7.07
N LEU A 199 -6.97 11.19 -7.98
CA LEU A 199 -7.40 10.62 -9.26
C LEU A 199 -8.23 9.34 -9.06
N LEU A 200 -7.83 8.47 -8.13
CA LEU A 200 -8.58 7.25 -7.80
C LEU A 200 -9.95 7.61 -7.24
N GLN A 201 -10.04 8.56 -6.29
CA GLN A 201 -11.31 8.98 -5.70
C GLN A 201 -12.23 9.63 -6.74
N MET A 202 -11.70 10.50 -7.60
CA MET A 202 -12.48 11.11 -8.70
C MET A 202 -12.96 10.02 -9.67
N THR A 203 -12.11 9.09 -10.04
CA THR A 203 -12.45 7.97 -10.92
C THR A 203 -13.53 7.08 -10.29
N ALA A 204 -13.49 6.87 -8.99
CA ALA A 204 -14.46 6.07 -8.23
C ALA A 204 -15.88 6.66 -8.22
N LEU A 205 -16.06 7.93 -8.59
CA LEU A 205 -17.39 8.53 -8.81
C LEU A 205 -18.06 8.03 -10.10
N LYS A 206 -17.32 7.43 -11.01
CA LYS A 206 -17.84 6.95 -12.29
C LYS A 206 -18.64 5.65 -12.13
N PRO A 207 -19.68 5.44 -12.95
CA PRO A 207 -20.44 4.18 -12.94
C PRO A 207 -19.60 2.92 -13.22
N ASP A 208 -18.56 3.04 -14.04
CA ASP A 208 -17.56 2.00 -14.30
C ASP A 208 -16.17 2.66 -14.29
N PRO A 209 -15.50 2.67 -13.13
CA PRO A 209 -14.19 3.28 -12.97
C PRO A 209 -13.12 2.70 -13.90
N LYS A 210 -13.08 1.38 -14.04
CA LYS A 210 -12.09 0.69 -14.89
C LYS A 210 -12.29 1.01 -16.37
N LEU A 211 -13.54 1.11 -16.83
CA LEU A 211 -13.84 1.55 -18.20
C LEU A 211 -13.44 3.00 -18.41
N TYR A 212 -13.69 3.87 -17.44
CA TYR A 212 -13.30 5.29 -17.53
C TYR A 212 -11.78 5.43 -17.67
N ILE A 213 -11.00 4.75 -16.84
CA ILE A 213 -9.52 4.74 -16.97
C ILE A 213 -9.09 4.25 -18.34
N ARG A 214 -9.66 3.13 -18.83
CA ARG A 214 -9.36 2.63 -20.20
C ARG A 214 -9.68 3.64 -21.29
N ARG A 215 -10.74 4.41 -21.14
CA ARG A 215 -11.08 5.48 -22.11
C ARG A 215 -10.12 6.65 -22.05
N LEU A 216 -9.66 7.04 -20.84
CA LEU A 216 -8.60 8.04 -20.70
C LEU A 216 -7.31 7.58 -21.39
N LYS A 217 -6.85 6.37 -21.13
CA LYS A 217 -5.66 5.78 -21.75
C LYS A 217 -5.72 5.79 -23.28
N LYS A 218 -6.88 5.46 -23.84
CA LYS A 218 -7.11 5.49 -25.31
C LYS A 218 -7.46 6.88 -25.84
N ASN A 219 -7.40 7.90 -25.00
CA ASN A 219 -7.77 9.27 -25.34
C ASN A 219 -9.15 9.40 -25.99
N THR A 220 -10.11 8.57 -25.57
CA THR A 220 -11.50 8.58 -26.06
C THR A 220 -12.47 9.25 -25.08
N GLN A 221 -11.97 9.70 -23.91
CA GLN A 221 -12.72 10.43 -22.88
C GLN A 221 -12.33 11.91 -22.97
N LYS A 222 -12.96 12.66 -23.89
CA LYS A 222 -12.71 14.10 -24.06
C LYS A 222 -14.01 14.86 -24.19
N PRO A 223 -14.01 16.15 -23.83
CA PRO A 223 -12.98 16.85 -23.04
C PRO A 223 -13.11 16.53 -21.55
N ILE A 224 -12.00 16.42 -20.82
CA ILE A 224 -12.03 16.27 -19.35
C ILE A 224 -12.35 17.58 -18.64
N VAL A 225 -12.14 18.71 -19.30
CA VAL A 225 -12.44 20.06 -18.77
C VAL A 225 -13.93 20.24 -18.41
N ASP A 226 -14.82 19.58 -19.14
CA ASP A 226 -16.27 19.61 -18.91
C ASP A 226 -16.74 18.51 -17.94
N ASP A 227 -15.86 17.67 -17.46
CA ASP A 227 -16.22 16.57 -16.56
C ASP A 227 -16.42 17.08 -15.12
N PRO A 228 -17.64 17.02 -14.55
CA PRO A 228 -17.93 17.58 -13.24
C PRO A 228 -17.18 16.91 -12.09
N ASP A 229 -16.71 15.67 -12.27
CA ASP A 229 -15.98 14.96 -11.22
C ASP A 229 -14.53 15.48 -11.11
N TRP A 230 -13.94 15.96 -12.21
CA TRP A 230 -12.68 16.70 -12.17
C TRP A 230 -12.83 18.02 -11.40
N GLN A 231 -13.91 18.75 -11.67
CA GLN A 231 -14.20 19.99 -10.92
C GLN A 231 -14.46 19.70 -9.44
N ALA A 232 -15.08 18.57 -9.11
CA ALA A 232 -15.29 18.16 -7.72
C ALA A 232 -13.98 17.85 -6.99
N LEU A 233 -12.98 17.30 -7.67
CA LEU A 233 -11.64 17.08 -7.12
C LEU A 233 -10.94 18.42 -6.79
N PHE A 234 -11.02 19.40 -7.69
CA PHE A 234 -10.49 20.74 -7.43
C PHE A 234 -11.21 21.42 -6.27
N ASP A 235 -12.55 21.36 -6.23
CA ASP A 235 -13.34 21.91 -5.12
C ASP A 235 -12.93 21.32 -3.77
N PHE A 236 -12.63 20.01 -3.74
CA PHE A 236 -12.16 19.33 -2.56
C PHE A 236 -10.75 19.80 -2.17
N CYS A 237 -9.84 19.90 -3.13
CA CYS A 237 -8.50 20.43 -2.89
C CYS A 237 -8.56 21.85 -2.31
N ASP A 238 -9.33 22.75 -2.92
CA ASP A 238 -9.49 24.13 -2.46
C ASP A 238 -10.10 24.21 -1.06
N LEU A 239 -11.06 23.33 -0.74
CA LEU A 239 -11.63 23.23 0.59
C LEU A 239 -10.57 22.87 1.63
N THR A 240 -9.76 21.85 1.33
CA THR A 240 -8.71 21.39 2.25
C THR A 240 -7.58 22.39 2.40
N LEU A 241 -7.27 23.15 1.34
CA LEU A 241 -6.29 24.26 1.41
C LEU A 241 -6.83 25.41 2.25
N LYS A 242 -8.11 25.77 2.09
CA LYS A 242 -8.73 26.86 2.86
C LYS A 242 -8.74 26.59 4.35
N TYR A 243 -9.02 25.36 4.76
CA TYR A 243 -9.16 24.95 6.16
C TYR A 243 -7.98 24.13 6.68
N GLY A 244 -6.88 24.09 5.94
CA GLY A 244 -5.69 23.29 6.24
C GLY A 244 -4.53 24.06 6.86
N ASN A 245 -3.43 23.33 7.04
CA ASN A 245 -2.17 23.90 7.50
C ASN A 245 -1.55 24.86 6.46
N ARG A 246 -0.86 25.89 6.93
CA ARG A 246 -0.39 27.02 6.09
C ARG A 246 0.68 26.67 5.05
N ARG A 247 1.38 25.57 5.17
CA ARG A 247 2.49 25.16 4.29
C ARG A 247 2.40 23.68 3.96
N PRO A 248 1.34 23.26 3.24
CA PRO A 248 1.06 21.84 3.05
C PRO A 248 2.14 21.08 2.26
N LEU A 249 2.85 21.76 1.35
CA LEU A 249 3.94 21.17 0.55
C LEU A 249 5.28 21.07 1.30
N GLN A 250 5.42 21.69 2.46
CA GLN A 250 6.70 21.76 3.19
C GLN A 250 6.70 20.91 4.47
N LEU A 251 5.53 20.47 4.91
CA LEU A 251 5.39 19.72 6.14
C LEU A 251 5.62 18.25 5.83
N ASP A 252 6.65 17.69 6.42
CA ASP A 252 6.96 16.27 6.39
C ASP A 252 5.77 15.43 6.88
N THR A 253 5.52 14.29 6.22
CA THR A 253 4.35 13.45 6.47
C THR A 253 4.33 12.89 7.88
N ASP A 254 5.48 12.46 8.42
CA ASP A 254 5.55 11.94 9.79
C ASP A 254 5.27 13.02 10.82
N LEU A 255 5.75 14.25 10.57
CA LEU A 255 5.42 15.39 11.41
C LEU A 255 3.94 15.77 11.30
N ALA A 256 3.34 15.67 10.12
CA ALA A 256 1.91 15.87 9.90
C ALA A 256 1.07 14.86 10.70
N ARG A 257 1.43 13.57 10.62
CA ARG A 257 0.81 12.49 11.40
C ARG A 257 0.91 12.75 12.90
N ASN A 258 2.11 13.09 13.37
CA ASN A 258 2.32 13.43 14.79
C ASN A 258 1.42 14.56 15.28
N TYR A 259 1.18 15.61 14.50
CA TYR A 259 0.24 16.66 14.86
C TYR A 259 -1.21 16.16 14.99
N PHE A 260 -1.63 15.21 14.17
CA PHE A 260 -2.92 14.56 14.29
C PHE A 260 -2.96 13.64 15.52
N TYR A 261 -1.93 12.82 15.75
CA TYR A 261 -1.87 11.86 16.87
C TYR A 261 -1.88 12.50 18.24
N ILE A 262 -1.30 13.70 18.37
CA ILE A 262 -1.39 14.48 19.62
C ILE A 262 -2.70 15.29 19.74
N GLY A 263 -3.67 15.05 18.84
CA GLY A 263 -4.99 15.69 18.88
C GLY A 263 -4.98 17.17 18.53
N ARG A 264 -4.01 17.65 17.77
CA ARG A 264 -3.94 19.08 17.40
C ARG A 264 -4.87 19.44 16.24
N TYR A 265 -5.14 18.50 15.34
CA TYR A 265 -6.02 18.65 14.18
C TYR A 265 -7.18 17.68 14.25
N ALA A 266 -8.35 18.11 13.78
CA ALA A 266 -9.55 17.31 13.79
C ALA A 266 -9.54 16.24 12.68
N MET A 267 -8.84 16.49 11.58
CA MET A 267 -8.78 15.63 10.41
C MET A 267 -7.36 15.58 9.84
N ILE A 268 -6.96 14.42 9.33
CA ILE A 268 -5.81 14.28 8.45
C ILE A 268 -6.24 13.63 7.16
N LEU A 269 -5.71 14.16 6.04
CA LEU A 269 -6.06 13.75 4.69
C LEU A 269 -5.11 12.66 4.19
N ASN A 270 -5.64 11.77 3.36
CA ASN A 270 -4.87 10.80 2.58
C ASN A 270 -4.17 9.75 3.44
N GLU A 271 -4.83 9.32 4.50
CA GLU A 271 -4.31 8.36 5.48
C GLU A 271 -5.18 7.11 5.57
N SER A 272 -4.61 6.06 6.15
CA SER A 272 -5.27 4.79 6.38
C SER A 272 -5.11 4.31 7.83
N ALA A 273 -5.75 3.19 8.15
CA ALA A 273 -5.64 2.57 9.46
C ALA A 273 -4.25 1.96 9.77
N ARG A 274 -3.36 1.87 8.79
CA ARG A 274 -2.05 1.19 8.90
C ARG A 274 -1.18 1.71 10.04
N ASP A 275 -1.32 2.98 10.42
CA ASP A 275 -0.49 3.60 11.46
C ASP A 275 -1.11 3.54 12.87
N LEU A 276 -1.79 2.47 13.17
CA LEU A 276 -2.34 2.25 14.51
C LEU A 276 -1.26 2.25 15.59
N SER A 277 -0.08 1.67 15.30
CA SER A 277 1.05 1.63 16.24
C SER A 277 1.55 3.03 16.57
N GLY A 278 1.77 3.90 15.59
CA GLY A 278 2.17 5.29 15.80
C GLY A 278 1.15 6.08 16.62
N MET A 279 -0.16 5.88 16.37
CA MET A 279 -1.22 6.48 17.19
C MET A 279 -1.16 6.03 18.65
N LYS A 280 -0.91 4.74 18.89
CA LYS A 280 -0.78 4.18 20.25
C LYS A 280 0.46 4.71 20.96
N GLU A 281 1.59 4.80 20.26
CA GLU A 281 2.85 5.35 20.79
C GLU A 281 2.73 6.81 21.19
N ALA A 282 1.96 7.60 20.46
CA ALA A 282 1.67 8.99 20.82
C ALA A 282 0.98 9.12 22.18
N GLY A 283 0.33 8.04 22.67
CA GLY A 283 -0.15 7.92 24.05
C GLY A 283 -1.31 8.83 24.43
N GLN A 284 -1.98 9.44 23.46
CA GLN A 284 -3.08 10.40 23.65
C GLN A 284 -4.47 9.75 23.53
N GLY A 285 -4.54 8.42 23.31
CA GLY A 285 -5.80 7.69 23.10
C GLY A 285 -6.48 8.00 21.77
N VAL A 286 -5.79 8.66 20.84
CA VAL A 286 -6.35 9.04 19.52
C VAL A 286 -6.74 7.81 18.71
N ASP A 287 -6.02 6.70 18.86
CA ASP A 287 -6.33 5.40 18.26
C ASP A 287 -7.74 4.88 18.61
N GLN A 288 -8.27 5.25 19.78
CA GLN A 288 -9.59 4.82 20.28
C GLN A 288 -10.73 5.69 19.75
N VAL A 289 -10.44 6.93 19.36
CA VAL A 289 -11.42 7.92 18.93
C VAL A 289 -11.31 8.28 17.46
N THR A 290 -10.39 7.66 16.73
CA THR A 290 -10.24 7.88 15.29
C THR A 290 -11.20 7.02 14.49
N GLN A 291 -11.92 7.66 13.56
CA GLN A 291 -12.74 7.02 12.53
C GLN A 291 -12.17 7.35 11.13
N ILE A 292 -12.51 6.51 10.14
CA ILE A 292 -12.13 6.75 8.75
C ILE A 292 -13.36 7.00 7.88
N GLY A 293 -13.20 7.86 6.87
CA GLY A 293 -14.20 8.08 5.84
C GLY A 293 -13.56 8.49 4.51
N PRO A 294 -14.34 8.44 3.41
CA PRO A 294 -13.83 8.75 2.08
C PRO A 294 -13.51 10.23 1.92
N MET A 295 -12.75 10.57 0.89
CA MET A 295 -12.70 11.93 0.36
C MET A 295 -14.09 12.28 -0.23
N LEU A 296 -14.68 13.36 0.24
CA LEU A 296 -16.08 13.70 -0.04
C LEU A 296 -16.18 14.65 -1.23
N LEU A 297 -16.20 14.11 -2.43
CA LEU A 297 -16.29 14.87 -3.69
C LEU A 297 -17.74 15.16 -4.11
N SER A 298 -18.72 14.44 -3.58
CA SER A 298 -20.13 14.52 -3.98
C SER A 298 -21.06 14.88 -2.82
N ASP A 299 -22.14 15.59 -3.12
CA ASP A 299 -23.26 15.80 -2.18
C ASP A 299 -24.25 14.62 -2.14
N ASN A 300 -24.09 13.64 -3.02
CA ASN A 300 -24.73 12.34 -2.87
C ASN A 300 -23.83 11.40 -2.06
N ALA A 301 -24.23 11.11 -0.82
CA ALA A 301 -23.47 10.24 0.08
C ALA A 301 -23.19 8.84 -0.49
N GLU A 302 -24.05 8.35 -1.40
CA GLU A 302 -23.90 7.05 -2.04
C GLU A 302 -22.79 7.02 -3.13
N LYS A 303 -22.36 8.21 -3.56
CA LYS A 303 -21.31 8.39 -4.57
C LYS A 303 -19.93 8.68 -3.99
N ASN A 304 -19.75 8.60 -2.69
CA ASN A 304 -18.44 8.78 -2.04
C ASN A 304 -17.99 7.43 -1.47
N PRO A 305 -17.44 6.51 -2.29
CA PRO A 305 -16.91 5.25 -1.77
C PRO A 305 -15.59 5.50 -1.02
N LEU A 306 -15.32 4.68 -0.01
CA LEU A 306 -14.01 4.62 0.61
C LEU A 306 -13.03 3.92 -0.36
N LEU A 307 -11.86 4.48 -0.59
CA LEU A 307 -10.84 3.80 -1.39
C LEU A 307 -10.39 2.53 -0.68
N MET A 308 -10.28 1.45 -1.46
CA MET A 308 -9.64 0.22 -1.01
C MET A 308 -8.15 0.29 -1.32
N ASP A 309 -7.35 -0.08 -0.35
CA ASP A 309 -5.93 -0.29 -0.48
C ASP A 309 -5.56 -1.66 0.11
N THR A 310 -4.62 -2.33 -0.54
CA THR A 310 -4.12 -3.66 -0.13
C THR A 310 -2.63 -3.74 -0.45
N VAL A 311 -1.83 -4.27 0.47
CA VAL A 311 -0.50 -4.77 0.10
C VAL A 311 -0.66 -6.19 -0.40
N ARG A 312 0.01 -6.53 -1.48
CA ARG A 312 -0.11 -7.85 -2.11
C ARG A 312 1.27 -8.47 -2.28
N PHE A 313 1.43 -9.65 -1.75
CA PHE A 313 2.69 -10.37 -1.75
C PHE A 313 2.76 -11.40 -2.86
N GLY A 314 3.86 -11.39 -3.61
CA GLY A 314 4.22 -12.40 -4.60
C GLY A 314 5.55 -13.06 -4.24
N VAL A 315 5.72 -14.32 -4.64
CA VAL A 315 6.98 -15.07 -4.51
C VAL A 315 7.75 -14.97 -5.82
N THR A 316 9.02 -14.57 -5.76
CA THR A 316 9.83 -14.43 -6.96
C THR A 316 10.27 -15.77 -7.52
N ARG A 317 10.32 -15.89 -8.85
CA ARG A 317 10.69 -17.12 -9.55
C ARG A 317 12.14 -17.52 -9.30
N ASN A 318 13.01 -16.55 -9.01
CA ASN A 318 14.43 -16.76 -8.74
C ASN A 318 14.73 -17.17 -7.29
N SER A 319 13.71 -17.11 -6.41
CA SER A 319 13.87 -17.56 -5.02
C SER A 319 14.27 -19.03 -4.97
N LYS A 320 15.22 -19.34 -4.13
CA LYS A 320 15.63 -20.73 -3.77
C LYS A 320 14.75 -21.30 -2.65
N HIS A 321 13.93 -20.47 -2.04
CA HIS A 321 13.10 -20.75 -0.86
C HIS A 321 11.60 -20.56 -1.17
N GLN A 322 11.19 -20.93 -2.40
CA GLN A 322 9.80 -20.70 -2.87
C GLN A 322 8.77 -21.38 -1.97
N LYS A 323 9.08 -22.56 -1.43
CA LYS A 323 8.19 -23.28 -0.53
C LYS A 323 8.00 -22.50 0.77
N GLU A 324 9.09 -22.14 1.43
CA GLU A 324 9.09 -21.40 2.69
C GLU A 324 8.46 -19.99 2.51
N ALA A 325 8.70 -19.36 1.37
CA ALA A 325 8.09 -18.08 1.01
C ALA A 325 6.56 -18.19 0.86
N LYS A 326 6.06 -19.24 0.21
CA LYS A 326 4.62 -19.54 0.12
C LYS A 326 4.01 -19.84 1.49
N GLU A 327 4.69 -20.61 2.33
CA GLU A 327 4.27 -20.92 3.69
C GLU A 327 4.17 -19.64 4.54
N PHE A 328 5.14 -18.73 4.43
CA PHE A 328 5.11 -17.44 5.12
C PHE A 328 3.92 -16.57 4.68
N ILE A 329 3.68 -16.42 3.37
CA ILE A 329 2.52 -15.66 2.86
C ILE A 329 1.21 -16.29 3.34
N ASN A 330 1.08 -17.62 3.26
CA ASN A 330 -0.13 -18.32 3.71
C ASN A 330 -0.38 -18.12 5.20
N TRP A 331 0.69 -18.18 6.03
CA TRP A 331 0.61 -17.94 7.46
C TRP A 331 0.24 -16.48 7.76
N MET A 332 0.93 -15.53 7.17
CA MET A 332 0.72 -14.10 7.41
C MET A 332 -0.71 -13.66 7.08
N SER A 333 -1.29 -14.19 6.00
CA SER A 333 -2.62 -13.78 5.52
C SER A 333 -3.76 -14.67 6.06
N GLY A 334 -3.47 -15.81 6.71
CA GLY A 334 -4.49 -16.81 7.08
C GLY A 334 -4.42 -17.36 8.49
N ASP A 335 -3.28 -17.27 9.17
CA ASP A 335 -3.17 -17.79 10.53
C ASP A 335 -3.86 -16.88 11.55
N SER A 336 -4.66 -17.47 12.44
CA SER A 336 -5.43 -16.70 13.42
C SER A 336 -4.56 -15.92 14.40
N GLY A 337 -3.37 -16.43 14.77
CA GLY A 337 -2.41 -15.76 15.63
C GLY A 337 -1.76 -14.58 14.93
N ALA A 338 -1.35 -14.78 13.65
CA ALA A 338 -0.81 -13.72 12.81
C ALA A 338 -1.84 -12.59 12.60
N LEU A 339 -3.08 -12.94 12.26
CA LEU A 339 -4.16 -11.97 12.05
C LEU A 339 -4.57 -11.26 13.35
N ALA A 340 -4.55 -11.95 14.48
CA ALA A 340 -4.81 -11.33 15.79
C ALA A 340 -3.76 -10.27 16.12
N TYR A 341 -2.47 -10.60 15.91
CA TYR A 341 -1.36 -9.66 16.10
C TYR A 341 -1.49 -8.44 15.18
N GLN A 342 -1.79 -8.66 13.90
CA GLN A 342 -1.93 -7.59 12.91
C GLN A 342 -3.14 -6.68 13.22
N LYS A 343 -4.29 -7.25 13.60
CA LYS A 343 -5.47 -6.46 14.05
C LYS A 343 -5.13 -5.54 15.21
N GLU A 344 -4.39 -6.06 16.19
CA GLU A 344 -4.04 -5.32 17.39
C GLU A 344 -3.00 -4.23 17.14
N ASN A 345 -1.98 -4.52 16.33
CA ASN A 345 -0.81 -3.65 16.22
C ASN A 345 -0.75 -2.86 14.92
N MET A 346 -1.39 -3.35 13.84
CA MET A 346 -1.32 -2.74 12.52
C MET A 346 -2.66 -2.16 12.05
N GLY A 347 -3.74 -2.34 12.81
CA GLY A 347 -5.05 -1.77 12.48
C GLY A 347 -5.72 -2.35 11.24
N ILE A 348 -5.34 -3.56 10.83
CA ILE A 348 -5.85 -4.18 9.61
C ILE A 348 -7.32 -4.59 9.71
N MET A 349 -8.00 -4.60 8.57
CA MET A 349 -9.19 -5.42 8.33
C MET A 349 -8.74 -6.69 7.61
N PRO A 350 -8.86 -7.89 8.22
CA PRO A 350 -8.48 -9.14 7.58
C PRO A 350 -9.23 -9.38 6.26
N VAL A 351 -8.60 -10.09 5.34
CA VAL A 351 -9.22 -10.52 4.07
C VAL A 351 -10.13 -11.74 4.21
N ILE A 352 -10.32 -12.25 5.43
CA ILE A 352 -11.13 -13.43 5.77
C ILE A 352 -12.32 -13.01 6.63
N ALA A 353 -13.54 -13.29 6.17
CA ALA A 353 -14.78 -12.82 6.79
C ALA A 353 -14.95 -13.23 8.27
N SER A 354 -14.58 -14.45 8.65
CA SER A 354 -14.65 -14.93 10.05
C SER A 354 -13.74 -14.15 10.97
N GLU A 355 -12.59 -13.68 10.48
CA GLU A 355 -11.61 -12.92 11.25
C GLU A 355 -12.00 -11.45 11.46
N CYS A 356 -12.97 -10.94 10.70
CA CYS A 356 -13.50 -9.57 10.83
C CYS A 356 -14.52 -9.42 11.98
N GLN A 357 -14.94 -10.49 12.64
CA GLN A 357 -16.01 -10.44 13.64
C GLN A 357 -15.59 -9.84 14.98
N THR A 358 -14.31 -9.93 15.32
CA THR A 358 -13.77 -9.48 16.62
C THR A 358 -12.37 -8.90 16.50
N GLY A 359 -11.99 -8.08 17.46
CA GLY A 359 -10.62 -7.58 17.60
C GLY A 359 -10.23 -6.42 16.66
N LEU A 360 -11.16 -5.90 15.85
CA LEU A 360 -10.89 -4.76 14.99
C LEU A 360 -10.81 -3.45 15.81
N CYS A 361 -9.83 -2.59 15.47
CA CYS A 361 -9.82 -1.21 15.93
C CYS A 361 -10.97 -0.40 15.31
N SER A 362 -11.18 0.84 15.75
CA SER A 362 -12.28 1.69 15.24
C SER A 362 -12.22 1.87 13.72
N MET A 363 -11.07 2.24 13.18
CA MET A 363 -10.88 2.46 11.74
C MET A 363 -11.09 1.19 10.91
N ALA A 364 -10.60 0.04 11.41
CA ALA A 364 -10.84 -1.25 10.74
C ALA A 364 -12.30 -1.68 10.77
N LYS A 365 -13.06 -1.34 11.84
CA LYS A 365 -14.52 -1.53 11.89
C LYS A 365 -15.24 -0.67 10.86
N ASP A 366 -14.86 0.60 10.74
CA ASP A 366 -15.41 1.49 9.71
C ASP A 366 -15.12 0.93 8.31
N THR A 367 -13.87 0.49 8.05
CA THR A 367 -13.48 -0.15 6.79
C THR A 367 -14.35 -1.37 6.48
N TYR A 368 -14.55 -2.25 7.47
CA TYR A 368 -15.42 -3.42 7.34
C TYR A 368 -16.89 -3.04 7.07
N GLU A 369 -17.40 -1.99 7.70
CA GLU A 369 -18.73 -1.47 7.45
C GLU A 369 -18.88 -0.92 6.02
N TYR A 370 -17.90 -0.16 5.52
CA TYR A 370 -17.86 0.30 4.14
C TYR A 370 -17.81 -0.88 3.16
N TYR A 371 -16.96 -1.86 3.43
CA TYR A 371 -16.81 -3.05 2.61
C TYR A 371 -18.13 -3.84 2.52
N THR A 372 -18.73 -4.20 3.65
CA THR A 372 -19.95 -5.03 3.70
C THR A 372 -21.17 -4.34 3.13
N ARG A 373 -21.18 -3.01 3.06
CA ARG A 373 -22.24 -2.20 2.43
C ARG A 373 -21.97 -1.92 0.94
N HIS A 374 -20.93 -2.52 0.36
CA HIS A 374 -20.51 -2.23 -1.02
C HIS A 374 -20.25 -0.73 -1.27
N LYS A 375 -19.60 -0.07 -0.30
CA LYS A 375 -19.24 1.35 -0.31
C LYS A 375 -17.72 1.55 -0.36
N MET A 376 -16.96 0.52 -0.70
CA MET A 376 -15.56 0.63 -1.06
C MET A 376 -15.40 0.53 -2.58
N THR A 377 -14.30 1.09 -3.07
CA THR A 377 -13.88 0.86 -4.46
C THR A 377 -13.41 -0.58 -4.63
N ASP A 378 -13.34 -1.05 -5.88
CA ASP A 378 -12.39 -2.11 -6.22
C ASP A 378 -10.95 -1.61 -5.96
N ASP A 379 -10.00 -2.52 -5.97
CA ASP A 379 -8.57 -2.17 -6.04
C ASP A 379 -8.29 -1.55 -7.42
N LEU A 380 -8.25 -0.20 -7.47
CA LEU A 380 -8.08 0.58 -8.70
C LEU A 380 -6.63 1.01 -8.92
N MET A 381 -5.76 0.88 -7.92
CA MET A 381 -4.38 1.35 -7.93
C MET A 381 -3.62 0.86 -9.18
N GLY A 382 -3.69 -0.43 -9.47
CA GLY A 382 -3.00 -1.02 -10.61
C GLY A 382 -3.58 -0.71 -12.00
N TYR A 383 -4.63 0.11 -12.12
CA TYR A 383 -5.26 0.47 -13.39
C TYR A 383 -4.83 1.83 -13.93
N LEU A 384 -4.39 2.75 -13.07
CA LEU A 384 -3.83 4.01 -13.52
C LEU A 384 -2.51 3.78 -14.27
N PRO A 385 -2.13 4.66 -15.23
CA PRO A 385 -0.81 4.60 -15.83
C PRO A 385 0.28 4.72 -14.78
N ILE A 386 1.30 3.88 -14.90
CA ILE A 386 2.49 3.99 -14.07
C ILE A 386 3.14 5.35 -14.32
N GLY A 387 3.49 6.06 -13.26
CA GLY A 387 4.16 7.35 -13.35
C GLY A 387 3.25 8.55 -13.64
N ILE A 388 1.91 8.39 -13.66
CA ILE A 388 1.00 9.53 -13.85
C ILE A 388 1.16 10.57 -12.73
N ALA A 389 1.29 10.11 -11.49
CA ALA A 389 1.44 10.99 -10.35
C ALA A 389 2.78 11.75 -10.41
N GLU A 390 3.87 11.05 -10.71
CA GLU A 390 5.21 11.65 -10.88
C GLU A 390 5.23 12.70 -11.99
N THR A 391 4.55 12.40 -13.10
CA THR A 391 4.51 13.29 -14.27
C THR A 391 3.70 14.55 -14.01
N THR A 392 2.66 14.49 -13.15
CA THR A 392 1.72 15.61 -12.96
C THR A 392 1.84 16.29 -11.60
N SER A 393 2.65 15.78 -10.69
CA SER A 393 2.80 16.30 -9.32
C SER A 393 3.35 17.73 -9.25
N GLU A 394 4.30 18.09 -10.12
CA GLU A 394 4.84 19.43 -10.16
C GLU A 394 3.74 20.47 -10.51
N GLU A 395 2.87 20.14 -11.44
CA GLU A 395 1.76 21.02 -11.83
C GLU A 395 0.68 21.09 -10.73
N TRP A 396 0.43 20.00 -10.01
CA TRP A 396 -0.39 20.06 -8.81
C TRP A 396 0.22 20.94 -7.72
N ALA A 397 1.54 20.88 -7.51
CA ALA A 397 2.21 21.75 -6.55
C ALA A 397 2.08 23.23 -6.96
N ARG A 398 2.17 23.55 -8.26
CA ARG A 398 1.94 24.89 -8.81
C ARG A 398 0.49 25.34 -8.64
N TYR A 399 -0.48 24.43 -8.80
CA TYR A 399 -1.89 24.71 -8.50
C TYR A 399 -2.11 25.02 -7.01
N ILE A 400 -1.56 24.20 -6.13
CA ILE A 400 -1.65 24.38 -4.67
C ILE A 400 -1.03 25.71 -4.21
N THR A 401 0.03 26.18 -4.89
CA THR A 401 0.65 27.47 -4.60
C THR A 401 -0.03 28.65 -5.30
N GLY A 402 -1.00 28.40 -6.17
CA GLY A 402 -1.72 29.44 -6.92
C GLY A 402 -0.94 30.01 -8.10
N GLU A 403 0.08 29.31 -8.57
CA GLU A 403 0.87 29.71 -9.75
C GLU A 403 0.14 29.39 -11.07
N ILE A 404 -0.69 28.35 -11.08
CA ILE A 404 -1.55 27.99 -12.21
C ILE A 404 -3.00 27.82 -11.74
N ASP A 405 -3.94 27.95 -12.65
CA ASP A 405 -5.35 27.74 -12.38
C ASP A 405 -5.82 26.32 -12.78
N ARG A 406 -7.12 26.04 -12.60
CA ARG A 406 -7.75 24.73 -12.90
C ARG A 406 -7.67 24.36 -14.38
N ASP A 407 -7.88 25.35 -15.26
CA ASP A 407 -7.89 25.11 -16.71
C ASP A 407 -6.48 24.77 -17.20
N GLU A 408 -5.47 25.46 -16.67
CA GLU A 408 -4.06 25.18 -16.97
C GLU A 408 -3.68 23.78 -16.50
N LEU A 409 -4.08 23.35 -15.28
CA LEU A 409 -3.80 21.99 -14.79
C LEU A 409 -4.57 20.93 -15.58
N LEU A 410 -5.82 21.18 -15.99
CA LEU A 410 -6.59 20.26 -16.84
C LEU A 410 -5.93 20.10 -18.23
N ALA A 411 -5.38 21.16 -18.79
CA ALA A 411 -4.66 21.11 -20.06
C ALA A 411 -3.40 20.20 -19.98
N VAL A 412 -2.74 20.15 -18.81
CA VAL A 412 -1.65 19.20 -18.56
C VAL A 412 -2.14 17.76 -18.65
N TYR A 413 -3.29 17.45 -18.02
CA TYR A 413 -3.88 16.12 -18.09
C TYR A 413 -4.37 15.74 -19.49
N GLU A 414 -4.97 16.68 -20.22
CA GLU A 414 -5.36 16.44 -21.63
C GLU A 414 -4.15 16.09 -22.49
N LYS A 415 -3.05 16.85 -22.32
CA LYS A 415 -1.79 16.56 -23.00
C LYS A 415 -1.21 15.21 -22.58
N TYR A 416 -1.22 14.89 -21.27
CA TYR A 416 -0.73 13.62 -20.76
C TYR A 416 -1.44 12.43 -21.42
N TRP A 417 -2.77 12.43 -21.47
CA TRP A 417 -3.55 11.36 -22.09
C TRP A 417 -3.36 11.28 -23.60
N ASP A 418 -3.18 12.42 -24.26
CA ASP A 418 -2.89 12.48 -25.69
C ASP A 418 -1.52 11.84 -26.01
N ASP A 419 -0.51 12.14 -25.21
CA ASP A 419 0.84 11.58 -25.37
C ASP A 419 0.88 10.09 -24.96
N TYR A 420 0.19 9.68 -23.89
CA TYR A 420 0.09 8.29 -23.46
C TYR A 420 -0.55 7.41 -24.54
N SER A 421 -1.65 7.84 -25.11
CA SER A 421 -2.39 7.08 -26.13
C SER A 421 -1.60 6.83 -27.43
N LYS A 422 -0.52 7.55 -27.67
CA LYS A 422 0.37 7.37 -28.84
C LYS A 422 1.49 6.37 -28.59
N GLN A 423 1.69 5.95 -27.32
CA GLN A 423 2.74 5.02 -26.94
C GLN A 423 2.25 3.56 -26.90
N GLU A 424 0.92 3.36 -26.75
CA GLU A 424 0.25 2.06 -26.91
C GLU A 424 -0.11 1.78 -28.39
#